data_f32c2feb3d26f53b87f8d126a6462caf
#
_entry.id   f32c2feb3d26f53b87f8d126a6462caf
#
_cell.length_a   1.000
_cell.length_b   1.000
_cell.length_c   1.000
_cell.angle_alpha   90.00
_cell.angle_beta   90.00
_cell.angle_gamma   90.00
#
_symmetry.space_group_name_H-M   'P 1'
#
loop_
_entity.id
_entity.type
_entity.pdbx_description
1 polymer ?
#
loop_
_entity_poly.entity_id
_entity_poly.type
_entity_poly.pdbx_seq_one_letter_code
_entity_poly.pdbx_strand_id
1 'polypeptide(L)'
;MSFIELCPIPWGQEPPVHLRQIYEDAFPPEERRPWAQLFGLERCEHVAQLILSDDEVVGFVVGWELPSSHYFEYLVIDPQRRGQGLGTKVLQRLGQLYDDEYPIVLEAEPAGYSPMAERRLGFYARFGLTVQPFAYRQPPYGEDLPWVDLHLLANRTLQEEDFLRIQQEIHSQVYRIPSPKQSPSDK
;
A
#
# COMPACT_ATOMS: atom_id res chain seq x y z
N MET A 1 -7.13 25.29 8.85
CA MET A 1 -6.52 24.19 8.05
C MET A 1 -6.54 22.95 8.91
N SER A 2 -7.19 21.86 8.49
CA SER A 2 -7.17 20.61 9.27
C SER A 2 -5.74 20.06 9.37
N PHE A 3 -5.35 19.69 10.58
CA PHE A 3 -4.06 19.07 10.86
C PHE A 3 -4.19 17.55 10.68
N ILE A 4 -3.19 16.89 10.07
CA ILE A 4 -3.15 15.44 9.94
C ILE A 4 -2.09 14.89 10.88
N GLU A 5 -2.52 13.95 11.71
CA GLU A 5 -1.66 13.14 12.56
C GLU A 5 -1.74 11.67 12.15
N LEU A 6 -0.60 10.99 12.18
CA LEU A 6 -0.50 9.55 11.98
C LEU A 6 -0.15 8.90 13.32
N CYS A 7 -1.10 8.16 13.87
CA CYS A 7 -0.97 7.52 15.17
C CYS A 7 -0.77 6.02 15.00
N PRO A 8 0.36 5.44 15.44
CA PRO A 8 0.58 4.00 15.37
C PRO A 8 -0.56 3.22 16.03
N ILE A 9 -1.01 2.15 15.38
CA ILE A 9 -1.92 1.18 15.96
C ILE A 9 -1.05 0.12 16.64
N PRO A 10 -1.10 0.02 18.00
CA PRO A 10 -0.32 -0.97 18.71
C PRO A 10 -0.70 -2.39 18.25
N TRP A 11 0.29 -3.27 18.27
CA TRP A 11 0.11 -4.67 17.94
C TRP A 11 -1.02 -5.32 18.76
N GLY A 12 -1.87 -6.09 18.10
CA GLY A 12 -3.02 -6.76 18.74
C GLY A 12 -4.18 -5.83 19.08
N GLN A 13 -4.13 -4.56 18.68
CA GLN A 13 -5.26 -3.64 18.76
C GLN A 13 -5.91 -3.48 17.39
N GLU A 14 -7.23 -3.49 17.38
CA GLU A 14 -7.99 -3.20 16.19
C GLU A 14 -8.34 -1.70 16.10
N PRO A 15 -8.33 -1.10 14.91
CA PRO A 15 -8.86 0.23 14.71
C PRO A 15 -10.38 0.25 14.94
N PRO A 16 -11.02 1.43 15.04
CA PRO A 16 -12.47 1.55 15.18
C PRO A 16 -13.23 0.71 14.13
N VAL A 17 -14.25 -0.02 14.58
CA VAL A 17 -14.95 -1.05 13.79
C VAL A 17 -15.50 -0.54 12.45
N HIS A 18 -15.90 0.73 12.37
CA HIS A 18 -16.41 1.31 11.12
C HIS A 18 -15.35 1.35 10.01
N LEU A 19 -14.06 1.43 10.35
CA LEU A 19 -12.97 1.41 9.37
C LEU A 19 -12.83 0.06 8.67
N ARG A 20 -13.22 -1.02 9.33
CA ARG A 20 -13.27 -2.34 8.70
C ARG A 20 -14.26 -2.36 7.54
N GLN A 21 -15.49 -1.86 7.75
CA GLN A 21 -16.47 -1.79 6.67
C GLN A 21 -15.99 -0.91 5.51
N ILE A 22 -15.40 0.25 5.81
CA ILE A 22 -14.84 1.14 4.79
C ILE A 22 -13.74 0.43 3.98
N TYR A 23 -12.89 -0.34 4.64
CA TYR A 23 -11.85 -1.14 4.00
C TYR A 23 -12.43 -2.22 3.09
N GLU A 24 -13.41 -2.97 3.60
CA GLU A 24 -14.08 -4.04 2.87
C GLU A 24 -14.85 -3.53 1.65
N ASP A 25 -15.39 -2.32 1.72
CA ASP A 25 -16.08 -1.65 0.60
C ASP A 25 -15.10 -1.01 -0.41
N ALA A 26 -13.90 -0.67 0.02
CA ALA A 26 -12.91 0.04 -0.80
C ALA A 26 -12.09 -0.89 -1.69
N PHE A 27 -11.89 -2.14 -1.29
CA PHE A 27 -11.05 -3.11 -2.00
C PHE A 27 -11.82 -4.38 -2.32
N PRO A 28 -11.74 -4.91 -3.55
CA PRO A 28 -12.34 -6.19 -3.90
C PRO A 28 -11.62 -7.34 -3.16
N PRO A 29 -12.26 -8.50 -2.99
CA PRO A 29 -11.70 -9.62 -2.23
C PRO A 29 -10.30 -10.06 -2.68
N GLU A 30 -10.03 -10.01 -3.98
CA GLU A 30 -8.73 -10.40 -4.58
C GLU A 30 -7.59 -9.42 -4.26
N GLU A 31 -7.90 -8.16 -3.94
CA GLU A 31 -6.93 -7.12 -3.58
C GLU A 31 -6.90 -6.86 -2.06
N ARG A 32 -7.61 -7.67 -1.27
CA ARG A 32 -7.84 -7.40 0.13
C ARG A 32 -7.20 -8.44 1.04
N ARG A 33 -6.22 -8.01 1.85
CA ARG A 33 -5.67 -8.84 2.92
C ARG A 33 -6.76 -9.12 3.97
N PRO A 34 -6.87 -10.34 4.50
CA PRO A 34 -7.78 -10.62 5.61
C PRO A 34 -7.55 -9.68 6.80
N TRP A 35 -8.62 -9.08 7.33
CA TRP A 35 -8.56 -8.11 8.42
C TRP A 35 -7.75 -8.60 9.63
N ALA A 36 -7.91 -9.87 9.98
CA ALA A 36 -7.17 -10.48 11.08
C ALA A 36 -5.64 -10.55 10.83
N GLN A 37 -5.20 -10.50 9.58
CA GLN A 37 -3.77 -10.42 9.24
C GLN A 37 -3.24 -8.98 9.31
N LEU A 38 -4.11 -7.97 9.17
CA LEU A 38 -3.74 -6.56 9.34
C LEU A 38 -3.65 -6.17 10.82
N PHE A 39 -4.60 -6.62 11.64
CA PHE A 39 -4.80 -6.12 12.99
C PHE A 39 -4.96 -7.23 14.05
N GLY A 40 -4.74 -8.49 13.67
CA GLY A 40 -4.88 -9.63 14.57
C GLY A 40 -3.67 -9.82 15.51
N LEU A 41 -3.69 -10.94 16.23
CA LEU A 41 -2.64 -11.29 17.20
C LEU A 41 -1.38 -11.88 16.56
N GLU A 42 -1.43 -12.25 15.28
CA GLU A 42 -0.26 -12.77 14.56
C GLU A 42 0.68 -11.61 14.23
N ARG A 43 1.92 -11.72 14.66
CA ARG A 43 2.93 -10.69 14.42
C ARG A 43 3.18 -10.53 12.91
N CYS A 44 2.87 -9.35 12.38
CA CYS A 44 3.24 -8.92 11.05
C CYS A 44 4.33 -7.85 11.11
N GLU A 45 5.11 -7.73 10.06
CA GLU A 45 6.22 -6.76 10.01
C GLU A 45 5.78 -5.40 9.46
N HIS A 46 4.47 -5.25 9.15
CA HIS A 46 3.94 -3.98 8.68
C HIS A 46 3.70 -2.99 9.82
N VAL A 47 3.70 -1.72 9.46
CA VAL A 47 3.33 -0.61 10.32
C VAL A 47 1.94 -0.14 9.95
N ALA A 48 0.99 -0.22 10.89
CA ALA A 48 -0.36 0.31 10.72
C ALA A 48 -0.53 1.59 11.55
N GLN A 49 -1.12 2.62 10.97
CA GLN A 49 -1.34 3.90 11.63
C GLN A 49 -2.76 4.41 11.37
N LEU A 50 -3.42 4.92 12.41
CA LEU A 50 -4.65 5.71 12.25
C LEU A 50 -4.31 7.06 11.61
N ILE A 51 -5.21 7.53 10.78
CA ILE A 51 -5.19 8.89 10.23
C ILE A 51 -6.19 9.71 11.04
N LEU A 52 -5.68 10.69 11.78
CA LEU A 52 -6.51 11.66 12.49
C LEU A 52 -6.54 12.99 11.74
N SER A 53 -7.71 13.61 11.70
CA SER A 53 -7.90 14.98 11.25
C SER A 53 -8.64 15.76 12.32
N ASP A 54 -7.95 16.76 12.92
CA ASP A 54 -8.51 17.54 14.01
C ASP A 54 -9.06 16.65 15.16
N ASP A 55 -8.24 15.69 15.62
CA ASP A 55 -8.52 14.69 16.66
C ASP A 55 -9.59 13.62 16.32
N GLU A 56 -10.17 13.65 15.10
CA GLU A 56 -11.11 12.63 14.65
C GLU A 56 -10.43 11.58 13.79
N VAL A 57 -10.71 10.30 14.02
CA VAL A 57 -10.22 9.21 13.19
C VAL A 57 -10.95 9.21 11.85
N VAL A 58 -10.22 9.44 10.76
CA VAL A 58 -10.76 9.56 9.41
C VAL A 58 -10.28 8.48 8.45
N GLY A 59 -9.44 7.56 8.92
CA GLY A 59 -8.91 6.48 8.09
C GLY A 59 -7.74 5.77 8.73
N PHE A 60 -7.03 4.99 7.94
CA PHE A 60 -5.77 4.35 8.33
C PHE A 60 -4.85 4.15 7.12
N VAL A 61 -3.58 3.95 7.40
CA VAL A 61 -2.56 3.55 6.43
C VAL A 61 -1.84 2.30 6.92
N VAL A 62 -1.48 1.41 6.00
CA VAL A 62 -0.64 0.25 6.26
C VAL A 62 0.56 0.33 5.34
N GLY A 63 1.75 0.26 5.92
CA GLY A 63 3.02 0.34 5.22
C GLY A 63 4.01 -0.71 5.67
N TRP A 64 5.03 -0.94 4.85
CA TRP A 64 6.13 -1.87 5.09
C TRP A 64 7.46 -1.17 4.85
N GLU A 65 8.39 -1.34 5.75
CA GLU A 65 9.78 -0.94 5.57
C GLU A 65 10.54 -2.14 4.99
N LEU A 66 10.65 -2.17 3.65
CA LEU A 66 11.36 -3.21 2.93
C LEU A 66 12.85 -2.84 2.75
N PRO A 67 13.73 -3.80 2.49
CA PRO A 67 15.16 -3.52 2.34
C PRO A 67 15.51 -2.50 1.26
N SER A 68 14.67 -2.35 0.22
CA SER A 68 14.93 -1.45 -0.91
C SER A 68 13.80 -0.44 -1.16
N SER A 69 12.77 -0.38 -0.31
CA SER A 69 11.64 0.54 -0.50
C SER A 69 10.78 0.71 0.75
N HIS A 70 10.04 1.82 0.80
CA HIS A 70 8.89 2.00 1.69
C HIS A 70 7.62 1.68 0.91
N TYR A 71 7.01 0.53 1.17
CA TYR A 71 5.83 0.09 0.44
C TYR A 71 4.56 0.41 1.22
N PHE A 72 3.61 1.12 0.59
CA PHE A 72 2.29 1.38 1.15
C PHE A 72 1.26 0.44 0.52
N GLU A 73 0.78 -0.49 1.34
CA GLU A 73 -0.19 -1.50 0.94
C GLU A 73 -1.61 -0.93 0.90
N TYR A 74 -1.99 -0.18 1.94
CA TYR A 74 -3.33 0.42 2.02
C TYR A 74 -3.28 1.87 2.48
N LEU A 75 -4.06 2.72 1.83
CA LEU A 75 -4.43 4.06 2.27
C LEU A 75 -5.95 4.18 2.20
N VAL A 76 -6.58 4.16 3.36
CA VAL A 76 -8.04 4.18 3.51
C VAL A 76 -8.47 5.51 4.14
N ILE A 77 -9.38 6.22 3.50
CA ILE A 77 -10.02 7.43 4.03
C ILE A 77 -11.53 7.26 3.94
N ASP A 78 -12.21 7.58 5.04
CA ASP A 78 -13.66 7.55 5.13
C ASP A 78 -14.30 8.30 3.94
N PRO A 79 -15.16 7.63 3.16
CA PRO A 79 -15.86 8.25 2.03
C PRO A 79 -16.60 9.54 2.39
N GLN A 80 -17.13 9.65 3.60
CA GLN A 80 -17.83 10.85 4.09
C GLN A 80 -16.90 12.04 4.33
N ARG A 81 -15.59 11.77 4.44
CA ARG A 81 -14.54 12.78 4.65
C ARG A 81 -13.72 13.04 3.38
N ARG A 82 -14.07 12.42 2.26
CA ARG A 82 -13.42 12.67 0.95
C ARG A 82 -13.73 14.07 0.42
N GLY A 83 -12.94 14.54 -0.55
CA GLY A 83 -13.09 15.87 -1.13
C GLY A 83 -12.53 17.00 -0.26
N GLN A 84 -12.06 16.73 0.96
CA GLN A 84 -11.50 17.72 1.89
C GLN A 84 -9.97 17.83 1.80
N GLY A 85 -9.36 17.20 0.81
CA GLY A 85 -7.90 17.19 0.61
C GLY A 85 -7.11 16.32 1.62
N LEU A 86 -7.80 15.46 2.40
CA LEU A 86 -7.15 14.65 3.43
C LEU A 86 -6.10 13.69 2.84
N GLY A 87 -6.40 13.00 1.73
CA GLY A 87 -5.43 12.13 1.05
C GLY A 87 -4.15 12.88 0.65
N THR A 88 -4.29 14.11 0.15
CA THR A 88 -3.18 15.00 -0.17
C THR A 88 -2.27 15.22 1.04
N LYS A 89 -2.87 15.57 2.18
CA LYS A 89 -2.14 15.86 3.42
C LYS A 89 -1.47 14.60 3.98
N VAL A 90 -2.14 13.44 3.88
CA VAL A 90 -1.57 12.16 4.30
C VAL A 90 -0.34 11.82 3.46
N LEU A 91 -0.41 11.90 2.12
CA LEU A 91 0.75 11.63 1.27
C LEU A 91 1.89 12.62 1.51
N GLN A 92 1.59 13.91 1.74
CA GLN A 92 2.59 14.90 2.14
C GLN A 92 3.25 14.52 3.47
N ARG A 93 2.46 14.08 4.45
CA ARG A 93 2.98 13.67 5.76
C ARG A 93 3.85 12.42 5.66
N LEU A 94 3.43 11.43 4.89
CA LEU A 94 4.23 10.22 4.63
C LEU A 94 5.55 10.57 3.94
N GLY A 95 5.54 11.43 2.92
CA GLY A 95 6.76 11.89 2.26
C GLY A 95 7.72 12.69 3.16
N GLN A 96 7.23 13.23 4.29
CA GLN A 96 8.08 13.89 5.30
C GLN A 96 8.67 12.91 6.34
N LEU A 97 7.99 11.77 6.55
CA LEU A 97 8.40 10.77 7.55
C LEU A 97 9.44 9.80 7.02
N TYR A 98 9.37 9.52 5.72
CA TYR A 98 10.31 8.62 5.06
C TYR A 98 11.36 9.44 4.31
N ASP A 99 12.61 9.09 4.52
CA ASP A 99 13.74 9.77 3.87
C ASP A 99 13.81 9.46 2.37
N ASP A 100 14.66 10.21 1.65
CA ASP A 100 14.85 10.03 0.22
C ASP A 100 15.81 8.87 -0.13
N GLU A 101 16.30 8.11 0.86
CA GLU A 101 17.22 7.00 0.60
C GLU A 101 16.53 5.90 -0.21
N TYR A 102 15.35 5.49 0.24
CA TYR A 102 14.55 4.46 -0.43
C TYR A 102 13.31 5.04 -1.12
N PRO A 103 12.91 4.49 -2.29
CA PRO A 103 11.69 4.93 -2.95
C PRO A 103 10.44 4.59 -2.12
N ILE A 104 9.48 5.49 -2.14
CA ILE A 104 8.10 5.18 -1.75
C ILE A 104 7.45 4.48 -2.93
N VAL A 105 6.86 3.30 -2.69
CA VAL A 105 6.17 2.51 -3.71
C VAL A 105 4.77 2.11 -3.25
N LEU A 106 3.86 1.95 -4.19
CA LEU A 106 2.51 1.44 -3.96
C LEU A 106 1.96 0.77 -5.22
N GLU A 107 0.91 -0.03 -5.05
CA GLU A 107 0.18 -0.69 -6.13
C GLU A 107 -1.08 0.11 -6.49
N ALA A 108 -1.44 0.10 -7.78
CA ALA A 108 -2.69 0.68 -8.24
C ALA A 108 -3.20 -0.03 -9.50
N GLU A 109 -4.54 -0.04 -9.65
CA GLU A 109 -5.20 -0.55 -10.85
C GLU A 109 -4.77 0.21 -12.10
N PRO A 110 -4.69 -0.47 -13.27
CA PRO A 110 -4.32 0.16 -14.53
C PRO A 110 -5.31 1.24 -14.98
N ALA A 111 -4.82 2.19 -15.78
CA ALA A 111 -5.67 3.12 -16.49
C ALA A 111 -6.66 2.36 -17.39
N GLY A 112 -7.93 2.80 -17.42
CA GLY A 112 -8.99 2.13 -18.17
C GLY A 112 -9.71 1.01 -17.41
N TYR A 113 -9.20 0.56 -16.24
CA TYR A 113 -9.91 -0.40 -15.40
C TYR A 113 -11.25 0.17 -14.87
N SER A 114 -11.22 1.40 -14.40
CA SER A 114 -12.41 2.14 -13.97
C SER A 114 -12.16 3.66 -13.94
N PRO A 115 -13.22 4.50 -13.99
CA PRO A 115 -13.05 5.94 -13.78
C PRO A 115 -12.41 6.29 -12.43
N MET A 116 -12.54 5.43 -11.43
CA MET A 116 -11.92 5.61 -10.11
C MET A 116 -10.42 5.30 -10.16
N ALA A 117 -10.00 4.28 -10.90
CA ALA A 117 -8.59 3.95 -11.12
C ALA A 117 -7.85 5.11 -11.81
N GLU A 118 -8.44 5.70 -12.84
CA GLU A 118 -7.87 6.87 -13.52
C GLU A 118 -7.71 8.08 -12.58
N ARG A 119 -8.73 8.36 -11.77
CA ARG A 119 -8.66 9.43 -10.76
C ARG A 119 -7.59 9.16 -9.72
N ARG A 120 -7.41 7.89 -9.32
CA ARG A 120 -6.41 7.45 -8.35
C ARG A 120 -5.00 7.61 -8.91
N LEU A 121 -4.75 7.18 -10.15
CA LEU A 121 -3.46 7.40 -10.82
C LEU A 121 -3.13 8.89 -10.97
N GLY A 122 -4.10 9.71 -11.40
CA GLY A 122 -3.94 11.17 -11.47
C GLY A 122 -3.73 11.82 -10.10
N PHE A 123 -4.30 11.25 -9.04
CA PHE A 123 -4.05 11.69 -7.66
C PHE A 123 -2.61 11.39 -7.26
N TYR A 124 -2.11 10.18 -7.44
CA TYR A 124 -0.75 9.78 -7.10
C TYR A 124 0.31 10.54 -7.90
N ALA A 125 0.07 10.77 -9.19
CA ALA A 125 0.98 11.52 -10.05
C ALA A 125 1.25 12.94 -9.55
N ARG A 126 0.27 13.61 -8.91
CA ARG A 126 0.46 14.94 -8.30
C ARG A 126 1.44 14.94 -7.12
N PHE A 127 1.76 13.76 -6.57
CA PHE A 127 2.75 13.55 -5.50
C PHE A 127 4.06 12.94 -6.02
N GLY A 128 4.26 12.94 -7.35
CA GLY A 128 5.44 12.38 -7.96
C GLY A 128 5.45 10.85 -8.00
N LEU A 129 4.37 10.18 -7.56
CA LEU A 129 4.23 8.74 -7.64
C LEU A 129 3.76 8.37 -9.05
N THR A 130 4.65 7.84 -9.86
CA THR A 130 4.44 7.54 -11.27
C THR A 130 4.49 6.04 -11.55
N VAL A 131 3.68 5.61 -12.51
CA VAL A 131 3.66 4.22 -12.99
C VAL A 131 5.05 3.85 -13.52
N GLN A 132 5.60 2.75 -13.05
CA GLN A 132 6.84 2.21 -13.59
C GLN A 132 6.59 1.43 -14.89
N PRO A 133 7.51 1.46 -15.87
CA PRO A 133 7.27 0.93 -17.22
C PRO A 133 7.40 -0.61 -17.32
N PHE A 134 7.36 -1.32 -16.20
CA PHE A 134 7.54 -2.76 -16.14
C PHE A 134 6.24 -3.44 -15.72
N ALA A 135 6.02 -4.67 -16.20
CA ALA A 135 4.86 -5.46 -15.83
C ALA A 135 4.89 -5.85 -14.35
N TYR A 136 3.77 -5.64 -13.66
CA TYR A 136 3.61 -5.99 -12.26
C TYR A 136 2.31 -6.76 -12.04
N ARG A 137 2.36 -7.76 -11.20
CA ARG A 137 1.18 -8.51 -10.76
C ARG A 137 1.21 -8.69 -9.25
N GLN A 138 0.10 -8.37 -8.62
CA GLN A 138 -0.12 -8.63 -7.21
C GLN A 138 -0.36 -10.13 -7.00
N PRO A 139 0.38 -10.78 -6.09
CA PRO A 139 0.07 -12.15 -5.68
C PRO A 139 -1.24 -12.24 -4.89
N PRO A 140 -1.91 -13.40 -4.90
CA PRO A 140 -3.14 -13.59 -4.15
C PRO A 140 -2.89 -13.63 -2.63
N TYR A 141 -3.85 -13.11 -1.85
CA TYR A 141 -3.87 -13.23 -0.38
C TYR A 141 -4.38 -14.59 0.13
N GLY A 142 -4.77 -15.50 -0.75
CA GLY A 142 -5.25 -16.83 -0.43
C GLY A 142 -5.16 -17.77 -1.63
N GLU A 143 -5.15 -19.09 -1.38
CA GLU A 143 -4.95 -20.12 -2.42
C GLU A 143 -5.99 -20.09 -3.54
N ASP A 144 -7.23 -19.67 -3.22
CA ASP A 144 -8.35 -19.64 -4.17
C ASP A 144 -8.49 -18.27 -4.89
N LEU A 145 -7.60 -17.31 -4.62
CA LEU A 145 -7.67 -15.98 -5.23
C LEU A 145 -6.73 -15.89 -6.45
N PRO A 146 -7.08 -15.10 -7.47
CA PRO A 146 -6.25 -14.91 -8.64
C PRO A 146 -5.07 -13.96 -8.38
N TRP A 147 -4.07 -14.01 -9.25
CA TRP A 147 -3.12 -12.94 -9.44
C TRP A 147 -3.82 -11.75 -10.10
N VAL A 148 -3.57 -10.53 -9.61
CA VAL A 148 -4.19 -9.31 -10.14
C VAL A 148 -3.16 -8.49 -10.92
N ASP A 149 -3.49 -8.09 -12.14
CA ASP A 149 -2.65 -7.20 -12.94
C ASP A 149 -2.79 -5.77 -12.41
N LEU A 150 -1.73 -5.26 -11.80
CA LEU A 150 -1.65 -3.90 -11.25
C LEU A 150 -0.46 -3.16 -11.85
N HIS A 151 -0.36 -1.87 -11.55
CA HIS A 151 0.85 -1.08 -11.72
C HIS A 151 1.58 -0.94 -10.39
N LEU A 152 2.90 -1.01 -10.42
CA LEU A 152 3.73 -0.51 -9.33
C LEU A 152 4.08 0.95 -9.62
N LEU A 153 3.75 1.83 -8.69
CA LEU A 153 4.07 3.25 -8.74
C LEU A 153 5.24 3.53 -7.80
N ALA A 154 6.09 4.48 -8.18
CA ALA A 154 7.20 4.94 -7.32
C ALA A 154 7.34 6.47 -7.39
N ASN A 155 7.89 7.07 -6.33
CA ASN A 155 8.20 8.51 -6.28
C ASN A 155 9.50 8.89 -7.02
N ARG A 156 10.10 7.93 -7.73
CA ARG A 156 11.23 8.11 -8.64
C ARG A 156 11.18 7.08 -9.77
N THR A 157 11.89 7.34 -10.86
CA THR A 157 12.05 6.33 -11.92
C THR A 157 13.00 5.23 -11.44
N LEU A 158 12.55 3.98 -11.52
CA LEU A 158 13.34 2.80 -11.20
C LEU A 158 14.02 2.25 -12.45
N GLN A 159 15.25 1.76 -12.30
CA GLN A 159 15.86 0.88 -13.28
C GLN A 159 15.25 -0.52 -13.15
N GLU A 160 15.32 -1.31 -14.21
CA GLU A 160 14.69 -2.64 -14.23
C GLU A 160 15.20 -3.55 -13.08
N GLU A 161 16.49 -3.50 -12.78
CA GLU A 161 17.08 -4.26 -11.68
C GLU A 161 16.50 -3.88 -10.32
N ASP A 162 16.33 -2.57 -10.05
CA ASP A 162 15.74 -2.07 -8.81
C ASP A 162 14.26 -2.44 -8.73
N PHE A 163 13.52 -2.31 -9.84
CA PHE A 163 12.13 -2.72 -9.92
C PHE A 163 11.96 -4.20 -9.59
N LEU A 164 12.73 -5.09 -10.22
CA LEU A 164 12.65 -6.54 -9.99
C LEU A 164 13.01 -6.90 -8.55
N ARG A 165 14.01 -6.23 -7.95
CA ARG A 165 14.37 -6.41 -6.54
C ARG A 165 13.21 -6.01 -5.62
N ILE A 166 12.63 -4.82 -5.80
CA ILE A 166 11.49 -4.35 -5.01
C ILE A 166 10.29 -5.27 -5.19
N GLN A 167 9.97 -5.68 -6.41
CA GLN A 167 8.90 -6.65 -6.68
C GLN A 167 9.13 -7.95 -5.91
N GLN A 168 10.35 -8.50 -5.92
CA GLN A 168 10.69 -9.72 -5.20
C GLN A 168 10.53 -9.54 -3.68
N GLU A 169 10.93 -8.40 -3.12
CA GLU A 169 10.76 -8.08 -1.71
C GLU A 169 9.28 -8.00 -1.34
N ILE A 170 8.46 -7.30 -2.13
CA ILE A 170 7.01 -7.23 -1.94
C ILE A 170 6.41 -8.65 -1.99
N HIS A 171 6.70 -9.42 -3.02
CA HIS A 171 6.16 -10.78 -3.17
C HIS A 171 6.55 -11.69 -2.01
N SER A 172 7.81 -11.66 -1.57
CA SER A 172 8.30 -12.56 -0.53
C SER A 172 7.94 -12.14 0.89
N GLN A 173 8.02 -10.84 1.21
CA GLN A 173 7.83 -10.35 2.58
C GLN A 173 6.37 -9.95 2.86
N VAL A 174 5.72 -9.30 1.90
CA VAL A 174 4.34 -8.83 2.06
C VAL A 174 3.36 -9.97 1.75
N TYR A 175 3.47 -10.60 0.58
CA TYR A 175 2.56 -11.67 0.14
C TYR A 175 3.03 -13.08 0.54
N ARG A 176 4.24 -13.21 1.08
CA ARG A 176 4.82 -14.48 1.54
C ARG A 176 4.92 -15.55 0.44
N ILE A 177 5.08 -15.11 -0.81
CA ILE A 177 5.34 -16.03 -1.93
C ILE A 177 6.80 -16.47 -1.86
N PRO A 178 7.09 -17.79 -1.83
CA PRO A 178 8.46 -18.28 -1.85
C PRO A 178 9.21 -17.78 -3.09
N SER A 179 10.40 -17.21 -2.90
CA SER A 179 11.27 -16.90 -4.03
C SER A 179 11.55 -18.16 -4.85
N PRO A 180 11.53 -18.11 -6.18
CA PRO A 180 11.90 -19.26 -7.00
C PRO A 180 13.29 -19.71 -6.56
N LYS A 181 13.42 -21.02 -6.19
CA LYS A 181 14.71 -21.60 -5.85
C LYS A 181 15.65 -21.36 -7.04
N GLN A 182 16.73 -20.64 -6.82
CA GLN A 182 17.83 -20.62 -7.80
C GLN A 182 18.22 -22.06 -8.04
N SER A 183 18.01 -22.56 -9.26
CA SER A 183 18.53 -23.85 -9.66
C SER A 183 20.04 -23.81 -9.48
N PRO A 184 20.67 -24.82 -8.82
CA PRO A 184 22.11 -24.87 -8.77
C PRO A 184 22.60 -24.88 -10.22
N SER A 185 23.38 -23.86 -10.58
CA SER A 185 24.09 -23.84 -11.86
C SER A 185 24.98 -25.11 -11.90
N ASP A 186 24.64 -26.03 -12.79
CA ASP A 186 25.49 -27.16 -13.13
C ASP A 186 26.91 -26.66 -13.41
N LYS A 187 27.83 -27.10 -12.56
CA LYS A 187 29.25 -26.94 -12.78
C LYS A 187 29.75 -27.99 -13.78
#